data_b709ccd5371497499860746c9ddf775b
#
_entry.id   b709ccd5371497499860746c9ddf775b
#
_cell.length_a   1.000
_cell.length_b   1.000
_cell.length_c   1.000
_cell.angle_alpha   90.00
_cell.angle_beta   90.00
_cell.angle_gamma   90.00
#
_symmetry.space_group_name_H-M   'P 1'
#
loop_
_entity.id
_entity.type
_entity.pdbx_description
1 polymer ?
#
loop_
_entity_poly.entity_id
_entity_poly.type
_entity_poly.pdbx_seq_one_letter_code
_entity_poly.pdbx_strand_id
1 'polypeptide(L)'
;MLADALEHLVRGIVTNPDDVVVKDKDLRRGRMLEVRVNPEDIGKVIGRQGRTATALRTVVSALAGRDAVRVDFVDVDKQARRGSSDRSGADRRR
;
A
#
# COMPACT_ATOMS: atom_id res chain seq x y z
N MET A 1 -15.67 3.90 -1.27
CA MET A 1 -16.01 2.50 -1.45
C MET A 1 -14.84 1.62 -1.80
N LEU A 2 -14.06 2.01 -2.75
CA LEU A 2 -12.93 1.21 -3.16
C LEU A 2 -11.88 1.11 -2.05
N ALA A 3 -11.61 2.21 -1.38
CA ALA A 3 -10.66 2.20 -0.26
C ALA A 3 -11.15 1.30 0.86
N ASP A 4 -12.44 1.30 1.13
CA ASP A 4 -13.03 0.46 2.16
C ASP A 4 -12.89 -1.01 1.84
N ALA A 5 -13.08 -1.36 0.57
CA ALA A 5 -12.93 -2.74 0.14
C ALA A 5 -11.49 -3.20 0.32
N LEU A 6 -10.55 -2.37 -0.08
CA LEU A 6 -9.14 -2.70 0.05
C LEU A 6 -8.75 -2.83 1.53
N GLU A 7 -9.23 -1.92 2.35
CA GLU A 7 -8.94 -1.97 3.77
C GLU A 7 -9.45 -3.27 4.38
N HIS A 8 -10.65 -3.67 4.00
CA HIS A 8 -11.22 -4.90 4.51
C HIS A 8 -10.36 -6.11 4.13
N LEU A 9 -9.92 -6.16 2.89
CA LEU A 9 -9.09 -7.26 2.43
C LEU A 9 -7.76 -7.30 3.16
N VAL A 10 -7.13 -6.15 3.33
CA VAL A 10 -5.84 -6.09 3.99
C VAL A 10 -5.95 -6.47 5.45
N ARG A 11 -7.00 -6.03 6.12
CA ARG A 11 -7.21 -6.38 7.52
C ARG A 11 -7.35 -7.89 7.71
N GLY A 12 -7.86 -8.58 6.72
CA GLY A 12 -8.00 -10.02 6.80
C GLY A 12 -6.68 -10.77 6.64
N ILE A 13 -5.65 -10.10 6.18
CA ILE A 13 -4.35 -10.71 5.92
C ILE A 13 -3.36 -10.48 7.06
N VAL A 14 -3.43 -9.31 7.68
CA VAL A 14 -2.40 -8.88 8.62
C VAL A 14 -2.63 -9.37 10.05
N THR A 15 -1.58 -9.31 10.83
CA THR A 15 -1.63 -9.65 12.25
C THR A 15 -2.08 -8.45 13.08
N ASN A 16 -1.80 -7.26 12.60
CA ASN A 16 -2.12 -6.02 13.33
C ASN A 16 -3.15 -5.18 12.56
N PRO A 17 -4.40 -5.63 12.53
CA PRO A 17 -5.41 -4.93 11.72
C PRO A 17 -5.70 -3.50 12.15
N ASP A 18 -5.47 -3.20 13.43
CA ASP A 18 -5.72 -1.85 13.91
C ASP A 18 -4.74 -0.82 13.32
N ASP A 19 -3.64 -1.30 12.79
CA ASP A 19 -2.64 -0.43 12.19
C ASP A 19 -2.87 -0.21 10.70
N VAL A 20 -3.85 -0.88 10.13
CA VAL A 20 -4.12 -0.74 8.70
C VAL A 20 -4.85 0.56 8.43
N VAL A 21 -4.30 1.37 7.55
CA VAL A 21 -4.92 2.62 7.12
C VAL A 21 -4.81 2.69 5.61
N VAL A 22 -5.92 2.96 4.95
CA VAL A 22 -5.92 3.13 3.51
C VAL A 22 -6.30 4.57 3.21
N LYS A 23 -5.43 5.29 2.53
CA LYS A 23 -5.68 6.67 2.15
C LYS A 23 -5.96 6.75 0.67
N ASP A 24 -7.03 7.45 0.34
CA ASP A 24 -7.47 7.61 -1.04
C ASP A 24 -6.99 8.98 -1.49
N LYS A 25 -6.09 9.01 -2.44
CA LYS A 25 -5.54 10.26 -2.94
C LYS A 25 -5.91 10.47 -4.40
N ASP A 26 -6.41 11.64 -4.70
CA ASP A 26 -6.73 12.00 -6.07
C ASP A 26 -5.51 12.61 -6.70
N LEU A 27 -5.06 12.02 -7.78
CA LEU A 27 -3.92 12.52 -8.51
C LEU A 27 -4.37 13.00 -9.87
N ARG A 28 -3.55 13.81 -10.47
CA ARG A 28 -3.85 14.31 -11.78
C ARG A 28 -4.14 13.22 -12.79
N ARG A 29 -3.45 12.11 -12.71
CA ARG A 29 -3.63 11.02 -13.66
C ARG A 29 -4.48 9.88 -13.15
N GLY A 30 -5.19 10.07 -12.07
CA GLY A 30 -6.02 9.03 -11.52
C GLY A 30 -6.01 9.07 -10.03
N ARG A 31 -6.26 7.93 -9.42
CA ARG A 31 -6.31 7.83 -7.97
C ARG A 31 -5.24 6.91 -7.47
N MET A 32 -4.81 7.14 -6.24
CA MET A 32 -3.87 6.25 -5.60
C MET A 32 -4.43 5.86 -4.25
N LEU A 33 -4.40 4.57 -3.95
CA LEU A 33 -4.77 4.09 -2.64
C LEU A 33 -3.48 3.71 -1.92
N GLU A 34 -3.17 4.45 -0.88
CA GLU A 34 -1.96 4.18 -0.12
C GLU A 34 -2.32 3.33 1.08
N VAL A 35 -1.77 2.14 1.15
CA VAL A 35 -2.05 1.21 2.21
C VAL A 35 -0.90 1.24 3.20
N ARG A 36 -1.19 1.58 4.44
CA ARG A 36 -0.20 1.59 5.50
C ARG A 36 -0.47 0.46 6.45
N VAL A 37 0.56 -0.27 6.80
CA VAL A 37 0.43 -1.40 7.71
C VAL A 37 1.57 -1.39 8.72
N ASN A 38 1.44 -2.19 9.75
CA ASN A 38 2.52 -2.37 10.71
C ASN A 38 3.73 -2.95 9.99
N PRO A 39 4.95 -2.53 10.31
CA PRO A 39 6.14 -3.07 9.65
C PRO A 39 6.23 -4.59 9.68
N GLU A 40 5.72 -5.20 10.74
CA GLU A 40 5.71 -6.65 10.83
C GLU A 40 4.86 -7.29 9.77
N ASP A 41 3.88 -6.57 9.27
CA ASP A 41 2.91 -7.12 8.34
C ASP A 41 3.20 -6.81 6.88
N ILE A 42 4.21 -5.99 6.62
CA ILE A 42 4.50 -5.60 5.25
C ILE A 42 4.80 -6.82 4.37
N GLY A 43 5.49 -7.80 4.93
CA GLY A 43 5.79 -9.00 4.17
C GLY A 43 4.54 -9.81 3.85
N LYS A 44 3.53 -9.74 4.71
CA LYS A 44 2.28 -10.46 4.47
C LYS A 44 1.47 -9.85 3.35
N VAL A 45 1.45 -8.52 3.27
CA VAL A 45 0.67 -7.87 2.22
C VAL A 45 1.38 -7.89 0.88
N ILE A 46 2.71 -7.98 0.89
CA ILE A 46 3.44 -8.14 -0.36
C ILE A 46 3.37 -9.59 -0.81
N GLY A 47 3.60 -10.50 0.10
CA GLY A 47 3.55 -11.93 -0.18
C GLY A 47 4.79 -12.41 -0.88
N ARG A 48 4.87 -13.71 -1.05
CA ARG A 48 6.01 -14.32 -1.68
C ARG A 48 6.10 -13.86 -3.12
N GLN A 49 7.23 -13.31 -3.48
CA GLN A 49 7.46 -12.81 -4.84
C GLN A 49 6.44 -11.76 -5.26
N GLY A 50 5.86 -11.05 -4.30
CA GLY A 50 4.90 -10.01 -4.61
C GLY A 50 3.53 -10.50 -5.02
N ARG A 51 3.23 -11.78 -4.81
CA ARG A 51 1.97 -12.34 -5.30
C ARG A 51 0.75 -11.78 -4.62
N THR A 52 0.81 -11.57 -3.31
CA THR A 52 -0.34 -11.04 -2.59
C THR A 52 -0.61 -9.60 -3.04
N ALA A 53 0.45 -8.80 -3.16
CA ALA A 53 0.29 -7.43 -3.62
C ALA A 53 -0.28 -7.38 -5.03
N THR A 54 0.19 -8.26 -5.89
CA THR A 54 -0.33 -8.33 -7.26
C THR A 54 -1.79 -8.72 -7.26
N ALA A 55 -2.17 -9.67 -6.43
CA ALA A 55 -3.56 -10.09 -6.34
C ALA A 55 -4.45 -8.96 -5.84
N LEU A 56 -3.99 -8.22 -4.84
CA LEU A 56 -4.76 -7.10 -4.32
C LEU A 56 -4.92 -6.01 -5.38
N ARG A 57 -3.86 -5.74 -6.12
CA ARG A 57 -3.93 -4.76 -7.20
C ARG A 57 -4.89 -5.20 -8.30
N THR A 58 -4.93 -6.48 -8.58
CA THR A 58 -5.82 -7.02 -9.61
C THR A 58 -7.29 -6.85 -9.17
N VAL A 59 -7.58 -7.14 -7.92
CA VAL A 59 -8.93 -7.00 -7.40
C VAL A 59 -9.37 -5.53 -7.45
N VAL A 60 -8.49 -4.63 -7.00
CA VAL A 60 -8.81 -3.22 -6.99
C VAL A 60 -9.04 -2.72 -8.42
N SER A 61 -8.21 -3.14 -9.34
CA SER A 61 -8.34 -2.76 -10.73
C SER A 61 -9.68 -3.20 -11.30
N ALA A 62 -10.09 -4.42 -10.97
CA ALA A 62 -11.37 -4.94 -11.43
C ALA A 62 -12.52 -4.15 -10.86
N LEU A 63 -12.44 -3.77 -9.59
CA LEU A 63 -13.50 -3.00 -8.96
C LEU A 63 -13.53 -1.56 -9.44
N ALA A 64 -12.39 -1.03 -9.82
CA ALA A 64 -12.30 0.34 -10.28
C ALA A 64 -12.87 0.52 -11.70
N GLY A 65 -12.92 -0.55 -12.45
CA GLY A 65 -13.44 -0.50 -13.82
C GLY A 65 -12.51 0.30 -14.69
N ARG A 66 -12.98 1.40 -15.23
CA ARG A 66 -12.17 2.21 -16.12
C ARG A 66 -11.31 3.23 -15.45
N ASP A 67 -11.49 3.41 -14.16
CA ASP A 67 -10.72 4.42 -13.45
C ASP A 67 -9.29 3.95 -13.29
N ALA A 68 -8.35 4.85 -13.43
CA ALA A 68 -6.96 4.53 -13.20
C ALA A 68 -6.70 4.60 -11.70
N VAL A 69 -6.42 3.46 -11.09
CA VAL A 69 -6.17 3.40 -9.66
C VAL A 69 -4.88 2.67 -9.38
N ARG A 70 -4.00 3.27 -8.60
CA ARG A 70 -2.77 2.67 -8.19
C ARG A 70 -2.86 2.27 -6.76
N VAL A 71 -2.22 1.19 -6.38
CA VAL A 71 -2.16 0.76 -4.98
C VAL A 71 -0.70 0.72 -4.54
N ASP A 72 -0.39 1.44 -3.49
CA ASP A 72 0.93 1.48 -2.95
C ASP A 72 0.93 0.97 -1.54
N PHE A 73 1.87 0.11 -1.19
CA PHE A 73 1.98 -0.45 0.15
C PHE A 73 3.17 0.18 0.88
N VAL A 74 2.90 0.72 2.06
CA VAL A 74 3.92 1.43 2.83
C VAL A 74 3.85 0.94 4.26
N ASP A 75 4.98 0.66 4.89
CA ASP A 75 4.92 0.37 6.29
C ASP A 75 5.04 1.68 7.07
N VAL A 76 4.36 1.75 8.20
CA VAL A 76 4.28 2.96 8.98
C VAL A 76 5.64 3.43 9.45
N ASP A 77 6.43 2.48 9.88
CA ASP A 77 7.73 2.79 10.42
C ASP A 77 8.68 3.28 9.34
N LYS A 78 8.61 2.66 8.19
CA LYS A 78 9.45 3.05 7.08
C LYS A 78 9.13 4.45 6.61
N GLN A 79 7.87 4.81 6.63
CA GLN A 79 7.49 6.13 6.21
C GLN A 79 8.01 7.19 7.17
N ALA A 80 7.99 6.92 8.45
CA ALA A 80 8.53 7.83 9.42
C ALA A 80 10.03 7.98 9.22
N ARG A 81 10.72 6.89 8.94
CA ARG A 81 12.14 6.96 8.72
C ARG A 81 12.51 7.61 7.40
N ARG A 82 11.63 7.48 6.43
CA ARG A 82 11.91 8.04 5.14
C ARG A 82 12.07 9.54 5.20
N GLY A 83 11.32 10.18 6.06
CA GLY A 83 11.43 11.61 6.21
C GLY A 83 12.82 12.04 6.62
N SER A 84 13.55 11.21 7.34
CA SER A 84 14.87 11.57 7.76
C SER A 84 15.95 10.96 6.91
N SER A 85 15.65 9.92 6.19
CA SER A 85 16.67 9.22 5.44
C SER A 85 16.63 9.41 3.95
N ASP A 86 15.77 10.22 3.45
CA ASP A 86 15.68 10.46 2.04
C ASP A 86 16.99 10.86 1.46
N ARG A 87 17.71 11.65 2.12
CA ARG A 87 18.95 12.11 1.63
C ARG A 87 19.91 10.99 1.47
N SER A 88 19.97 10.12 2.45
CA SER A 88 20.88 9.05 2.38
C SER A 88 20.49 8.09 1.31
N GLY A 89 19.22 7.93 1.11
CA GLY A 89 18.78 7.06 0.05
C GLY A 89 19.27 7.50 -1.28
N ALA A 90 19.26 8.76 -1.50
CA ALA A 90 19.71 9.28 -2.76
C ALA A 90 21.18 9.05 -2.92
N ASP A 91 21.91 9.15 -1.85
CA ASP A 91 23.28 8.93 -1.94
C ASP A 91 23.63 7.60 -2.38
N ARG A 92 22.92 6.61 -2.00
CA ARG A 92 23.32 5.35 -2.33
C ARG A 92 23.22 5.05 -3.69
N ARG A 93 22.54 5.66 -4.41
CA ARG A 93 22.36 5.28 -5.61
C ARG A 93 23.30 5.61 -6.34
N ARG A 94 23.95 5.66 -6.48
CA ARG A 94 24.84 6.00 -7.21
C ARG A 94 25.40 5.39 -7.50
#